data_42d9f5d90efa42dd7344a9e458761cc8
#
_entry.id   42d9f5d90efa42dd7344a9e458761cc8
#
_cell.length_a   1.000
_cell.length_b   1.000
_cell.length_c   1.000
_cell.angle_alpha   90.00
_cell.angle_beta   90.00
_cell.angle_gamma   90.00
#
_symmetry.space_group_name_H-M   'P 1'
#
loop_
_entity.id
_entity.type
_entity.pdbx_description
1 polymer ?
#
loop_
_entity_poly.entity_id
_entity_poly.type
_entity_poly.pdbx_seq_one_letter_code
_entity_poly.pdbx_strand_id
1 'polypeptide(L)'
;MTKSEDNLSTKTGAQPERSHLALSTVTSDVDGAARLLRLAQLAEELASSRIAEEARDLANRISEGRFYVACIGQFKRGKSTLINALIGDPVLPVGFTPVTAVPTVIRFGDRRRARIQAGDGSWQEVPASDLNQYVSEEYNPENTKGIRGVEVFVPSRLLAGGMCFVDTPGLGSVFTGNTAATHAFIPHVDAALVVIGADPPLAGEELALVEAVARHVQDIVLVLNKADRATPEERAAAVSFADRQVRKRLQRGLGPILEVSAAERMNNRGPERDWQKLVDALGVLVDQSGRRLIYSACERGIDRLGEQLLAVIREEREALERPIEESERRIATMKITIAEAERSMRELTFLFMAEQRHISDLFVDRRKAFLAGVLPEAKQELEEAISSLPYALGSRYRRRLMKRAQEIAQRYVIPWLRPEQVEAEHQYRRVSPRFVEIGNNFLKKLAEGGVPELARMPHALDPEAGFRVRSAFTFADFIQLAQPVSPLRWLADAVLSLTGALFIIENDAREFLETLFEVNSTRVQSDILNRIQESHLYLEVEIRKLLHEVSRVAEQALRNARRVQQEGASAVEAAQERIAALERQVAELGNAPSLSCATESLR
;
A
#
# COMPACT_ATOMS: atom_id res chain seq x y z
N MET A 1 14.36 -10.64 82.39
CA MET A 1 13.62 -11.87 82.63
C MET A 1 12.72 -12.15 81.44
N THR A 2 13.00 -13.31 80.85
CA THR A 2 12.14 -14.17 80.01
C THR A 2 11.60 -13.59 78.70
N LYS A 3 12.18 -13.98 77.55
CA LYS A 3 12.05 -15.18 76.73
C LYS A 3 10.65 -15.48 76.20
N SER A 4 10.49 -15.42 74.89
CA SER A 4 10.06 -16.51 73.98
C SER A 4 9.84 -15.91 72.58
N GLU A 5 10.59 -16.17 71.59
CA GLU A 5 10.66 -17.34 70.69
C GLU A 5 9.39 -17.55 69.81
N ASP A 6 9.68 -17.41 68.52
CA ASP A 6 9.23 -18.21 67.37
C ASP A 6 7.84 -18.03 66.75
N ASN A 7 7.79 -17.60 65.49
CA ASN A 7 7.55 -18.53 64.40
C ASN A 7 7.72 -17.87 63.00
N LEU A 8 8.77 -18.30 62.34
CA LEU A 8 8.88 -18.18 60.88
C LEU A 8 7.84 -19.13 60.23
N SER A 9 6.98 -18.60 59.39
CA SER A 9 6.23 -19.39 58.45
C SER A 9 6.55 -18.88 57.03
N THR A 10 7.45 -19.60 56.42
CA THR A 10 7.75 -19.62 54.98
C THR A 10 6.50 -19.95 54.18
N LYS A 11 6.04 -19.04 53.31
CA LYS A 11 5.17 -19.37 52.18
C LYS A 11 5.99 -19.36 50.91
N THR A 12 6.57 -20.49 50.59
CA THR A 12 6.90 -20.91 49.24
C THR A 12 5.60 -21.19 48.49
N GLY A 13 5.39 -20.57 47.37
CA GLY A 13 4.23 -20.92 46.56
C GLY A 13 4.15 -20.15 45.25
N ALA A 14 4.38 -20.84 44.17
CA ALA A 14 3.89 -20.61 42.82
C ALA A 14 4.69 -19.70 41.89
N GLN A 15 5.72 -20.26 41.33
CA GLN A 15 6.10 -20.04 39.93
C GLN A 15 6.22 -21.40 39.24
N PRO A 16 5.19 -21.91 38.53
CA PRO A 16 5.46 -22.73 37.38
C PRO A 16 4.67 -22.45 36.10
N GLU A 17 3.83 -21.37 36.04
CA GLU A 17 3.02 -21.21 34.82
C GLU A 17 3.70 -20.43 33.67
N ARG A 18 4.75 -19.66 33.94
CA ARG A 18 5.46 -18.92 32.86
C ARG A 18 6.41 -19.78 32.02
N SER A 19 6.85 -20.93 32.49
CA SER A 19 7.81 -21.78 31.76
C SER A 19 7.14 -22.71 30.74
N HIS A 20 5.89 -23.14 30.95
CA HIS A 20 5.18 -24.00 29.99
C HIS A 20 4.61 -23.26 28.79
N LEU A 21 4.17 -22.00 28.96
CA LEU A 21 3.75 -21.16 27.82
C LEU A 21 4.93 -20.77 26.92
N ALA A 22 6.10 -20.52 27.50
CA ALA A 22 7.31 -20.17 26.74
C ALA A 22 7.87 -21.33 25.93
N LEU A 23 7.77 -22.56 26.44
CA LEU A 23 8.25 -23.76 25.72
C LEU A 23 7.32 -24.19 24.57
N SER A 24 6.00 -24.09 24.73
CA SER A 24 5.04 -24.44 23.66
C SER A 24 5.04 -23.44 22.50
N THR A 25 5.39 -22.19 22.76
CA THR A 25 5.43 -21.12 21.73
C THR A 25 6.73 -21.10 20.93
N VAL A 26 7.87 -21.46 21.52
CA VAL A 26 9.14 -21.64 20.81
C VAL A 26 9.07 -22.82 19.84
N THR A 27 8.32 -23.87 20.17
CA THR A 27 8.13 -25.04 19.30
C THR A 27 7.27 -24.71 18.06
N SER A 28 6.26 -23.83 18.16
CA SER A 28 5.40 -23.50 17.01
C SER A 28 6.08 -22.60 15.97
N ASP A 29 6.91 -21.66 16.40
CA ASP A 29 7.66 -20.77 15.47
C ASP A 29 8.77 -21.54 14.75
N VAL A 30 9.40 -22.49 15.44
CA VAL A 30 10.39 -23.41 14.86
C VAL A 30 9.73 -24.37 13.86
N ASP A 31 8.51 -24.85 14.13
CA ASP A 31 7.76 -25.73 13.24
C ASP A 31 7.33 -24.98 11.95
N GLY A 32 6.84 -23.77 12.05
CA GLY A 32 6.46 -22.93 10.90
C GLY A 32 7.62 -22.61 9.97
N ALA A 33 8.78 -22.23 10.52
CA ALA A 33 9.98 -22.00 9.74
C ALA A 33 10.50 -23.29 9.08
N ALA A 34 10.41 -24.43 9.78
CA ALA A 34 10.79 -25.74 9.23
C ALA A 34 9.90 -26.15 8.05
N ARG A 35 8.58 -25.92 8.14
CA ARG A 35 7.62 -26.16 7.04
C ARG A 35 7.97 -25.31 5.80
N LEU A 36 8.29 -24.03 5.97
CA LEU A 36 8.71 -23.14 4.88
C LEU A 36 10.04 -23.59 4.27
N LEU A 37 11.03 -24.01 5.08
CA LEU A 37 12.29 -24.56 4.58
C LEU A 37 12.08 -25.86 3.81
N ARG A 38 11.16 -26.71 4.26
CA ARG A 38 10.79 -27.94 3.52
C ARG A 38 10.14 -27.57 2.18
N LEU A 39 9.26 -26.59 2.15
CA LEU A 39 8.64 -26.09 0.93
C LEU A 39 9.69 -25.50 -0.04
N ALA A 40 10.71 -24.80 0.49
CA ALA A 40 11.84 -24.33 -0.30
C ALA A 40 12.65 -25.47 -0.94
N GLN A 41 12.91 -26.56 -0.20
CA GLN A 41 13.57 -27.76 -0.73
C GLN A 41 12.76 -28.41 -1.86
N LEU A 42 11.44 -28.58 -1.66
CA LEU A 42 10.55 -29.14 -2.69
C LEU A 42 10.52 -28.25 -3.95
N ALA A 43 10.54 -26.94 -3.77
CA ALA A 43 10.63 -25.99 -4.88
C ALA A 43 11.96 -26.09 -5.64
N GLU A 44 13.08 -26.34 -4.96
CA GLU A 44 14.37 -26.60 -5.61
C GLU A 44 14.35 -27.90 -6.41
N GLU A 45 13.76 -28.96 -5.88
CA GLU A 45 13.60 -30.23 -6.59
C GLU A 45 12.82 -30.07 -7.91
N LEU A 46 11.94 -29.07 -7.99
CA LEU A 46 11.15 -28.69 -9.17
C LEU A 46 11.79 -27.53 -9.98
N ALA A 47 13.04 -27.18 -9.71
CA ALA A 47 13.76 -26.07 -10.34
C ALA A 47 13.00 -24.73 -10.28
N SER A 48 12.15 -24.54 -9.27
CA SER A 48 11.38 -23.33 -9.04
C SER A 48 12.13 -22.38 -8.09
N SER A 49 13.28 -21.85 -8.54
CA SER A 49 14.19 -21.05 -7.73
C SER A 49 13.51 -19.86 -7.05
N ARG A 50 12.57 -19.18 -7.74
CA ARG A 50 11.81 -18.05 -7.18
C ARG A 50 10.99 -18.45 -5.96
N ILE A 51 10.26 -19.57 -6.03
CA ILE A 51 9.46 -20.07 -4.90
C ILE A 51 10.38 -20.48 -3.75
N ALA A 52 11.52 -21.13 -4.08
CA ALA A 52 12.50 -21.55 -3.10
C ALA A 52 13.14 -20.36 -2.35
N GLU A 53 13.54 -19.32 -3.07
CA GLU A 53 14.09 -18.09 -2.47
C GLU A 53 13.06 -17.40 -1.56
N GLU A 54 11.83 -17.23 -2.04
CA GLU A 54 10.77 -16.58 -1.28
C GLU A 54 10.39 -17.37 0.00
N ALA A 55 10.34 -18.69 -0.09
CA ALA A 55 10.10 -19.56 1.08
C ALA A 55 11.24 -19.47 2.12
N ARG A 56 12.51 -19.41 1.68
CA ARG A 56 13.65 -19.21 2.58
C ARG A 56 13.65 -17.82 3.23
N ASP A 57 13.39 -16.79 2.46
CA ASP A 57 13.35 -15.43 2.98
C ASP A 57 12.24 -15.28 4.04
N LEU A 58 11.09 -15.89 3.80
CA LEU A 58 10.01 -15.93 4.78
C LEU A 58 10.39 -16.77 6.00
N ALA A 59 11.00 -17.96 5.83
CA ALA A 59 11.47 -18.79 6.93
C ALA A 59 12.50 -18.07 7.82
N ASN A 60 13.46 -17.38 7.21
CA ASN A 60 14.44 -16.56 7.92
C ASN A 60 13.77 -15.40 8.69
N ARG A 61 12.79 -14.75 8.09
CA ARG A 61 12.01 -13.69 8.74
C ARG A 61 11.27 -14.20 9.98
N ILE A 62 10.59 -15.36 9.85
CA ILE A 62 9.87 -16.02 10.94
C ILE A 62 10.82 -16.46 12.06
N SER A 63 11.93 -17.13 11.72
CA SER A 63 12.92 -17.61 12.71
C SER A 63 13.60 -16.47 13.48
N GLU A 64 13.77 -15.30 12.87
CA GLU A 64 14.26 -14.09 13.52
C GLU A 64 13.17 -13.34 14.30
N GLY A 65 11.95 -13.86 14.35
CA GLY A 65 10.83 -13.21 15.06
C GLY A 65 10.43 -11.86 14.46
N ARG A 66 10.57 -11.68 13.14
CA ARG A 66 10.33 -10.40 12.47
C ARG A 66 8.94 -10.33 11.84
N PHE A 67 8.29 -9.18 12.01
CA PHE A 67 7.04 -8.84 11.33
C PHE A 67 7.11 -7.46 10.70
N TYR A 68 6.38 -7.26 9.61
CA TYR A 68 6.44 -6.06 8.79
C TYR A 68 5.27 -5.12 9.06
N VAL A 69 5.58 -3.89 9.44
CA VAL A 69 4.64 -2.78 9.57
C VAL A 69 4.86 -1.83 8.39
N ALA A 70 3.99 -1.91 7.39
CA ALA A 70 4.10 -1.05 6.22
C ALA A 70 3.59 0.36 6.51
N CYS A 71 4.40 1.36 6.20
CA CYS A 71 4.00 2.76 6.25
C CYS A 71 3.41 3.16 4.89
N ILE A 72 2.09 3.42 4.86
CA ILE A 72 1.29 3.52 3.66
C ILE A 72 0.59 4.88 3.62
N GLY A 73 0.45 5.47 2.44
CA GLY A 73 -0.21 6.76 2.23
C GLY A 73 0.23 7.42 0.93
N GLN A 74 -0.47 8.47 0.54
CA GLN A 74 -0.14 9.23 -0.67
C GLN A 74 1.26 9.86 -0.59
N PHE A 75 1.74 10.24 -1.77
CA PHE A 75 2.93 11.07 -1.90
C PHE A 75 2.79 12.36 -1.07
N LYS A 76 3.87 12.81 -0.47
CA LYS A 76 3.93 14.00 0.42
C LYS A 76 3.16 13.92 1.75
N ARG A 77 2.59 12.78 2.15
CA ARG A 77 1.99 12.64 3.50
C ARG A 77 3.04 12.60 4.62
N GLY A 78 4.31 12.41 4.30
CA GLY A 78 5.41 12.42 5.26
C GLY A 78 5.68 11.07 5.90
N LYS A 79 5.49 9.96 5.17
CA LYS A 79 5.76 8.59 5.60
C LYS A 79 7.19 8.40 6.10
N SER A 80 8.18 8.68 5.24
CA SER A 80 9.60 8.54 5.59
C SER A 80 10.00 9.47 6.75
N THR A 81 9.42 10.69 6.82
CA THR A 81 9.62 11.60 7.95
C THR A 81 9.05 11.02 9.24
N LEU A 82 7.87 10.37 9.17
CA LEU A 82 7.23 9.74 10.33
C LEU A 82 8.05 8.56 10.85
N ILE A 83 8.54 7.71 9.95
CA ILE A 83 9.43 6.60 10.31
C ILE A 83 10.71 7.14 10.96
N ASN A 84 11.37 8.14 10.35
CA ASN A 84 12.56 8.77 10.94
C ASN A 84 12.28 9.32 12.34
N ALA A 85 11.13 9.97 12.54
CA ALA A 85 10.74 10.51 13.84
C ALA A 85 10.46 9.41 14.89
N LEU A 86 9.84 8.29 14.49
CA LEU A 86 9.60 7.12 15.37
C LEU A 86 10.90 6.42 15.78
N ILE A 87 11.84 6.33 14.84
CA ILE A 87 13.17 5.75 15.10
C ILE A 87 14.05 6.69 15.94
N GLY A 88 13.84 8.00 15.80
CA GLY A 88 14.66 9.04 16.42
C GLY A 88 15.96 9.35 15.65
N ASP A 89 16.08 8.89 14.41
CA ASP A 89 17.27 9.06 13.55
C ASP A 89 16.85 9.30 12.09
N PRO A 90 17.42 10.29 11.38
CA PRO A 90 17.13 10.55 9.96
C PRO A 90 17.80 9.53 9.03
N VAL A 91 17.29 8.32 9.00
CA VAL A 91 17.83 7.20 8.20
C VAL A 91 17.29 7.13 6.78
N LEU A 92 16.03 7.53 6.59
CA LEU A 92 15.38 7.57 5.29
C LEU A 92 15.55 8.95 4.67
N PRO A 93 15.80 9.03 3.35
CA PRO A 93 15.84 10.31 2.67
C PRO A 93 14.45 10.97 2.69
N VAL A 94 14.41 12.28 2.88
CA VAL A 94 13.20 13.10 2.85
C VAL A 94 13.39 14.27 1.88
N GLY A 95 12.39 14.55 1.04
CA GLY A 95 12.50 15.61 0.02
C GLY A 95 11.17 16.09 -0.52
N PHE A 96 11.22 17.09 -1.40
CA PHE A 96 10.06 17.64 -2.11
C PHE A 96 9.69 16.86 -3.38
N THR A 97 10.64 16.12 -3.94
CA THR A 97 10.45 15.17 -5.05
C THR A 97 10.07 13.79 -4.51
N PRO A 98 9.46 12.89 -5.32
CA PRO A 98 9.27 11.50 -4.93
C PRO A 98 10.61 10.86 -4.52
N VAL A 99 10.69 10.37 -3.28
CA VAL A 99 11.98 9.98 -2.72
C VAL A 99 12.17 8.48 -2.74
N THR A 100 11.09 7.69 -2.66
CA THR A 100 11.19 6.24 -2.50
C THR A 100 10.79 5.55 -3.81
N ALA A 101 11.77 5.00 -4.52
CA ALA A 101 11.59 4.19 -5.74
C ALA A 101 11.51 2.69 -5.45
N VAL A 102 12.07 2.24 -4.32
CA VAL A 102 12.18 0.83 -3.93
C VAL A 102 11.70 0.67 -2.48
N PRO A 103 10.87 -0.36 -2.16
CA PRO A 103 10.50 -0.65 -0.79
C PRO A 103 11.72 -0.82 0.10
N THR A 104 11.76 -0.07 1.21
CA THR A 104 12.90 -0.06 2.13
C THR A 104 12.47 -0.60 3.49
N VAL A 105 13.12 -1.68 3.94
CA VAL A 105 12.88 -2.31 5.24
C VAL A 105 13.83 -1.72 6.27
N ILE A 106 13.28 -1.17 7.35
CA ILE A 106 14.05 -0.63 8.47
C ILE A 106 13.88 -1.59 9.65
N ARG A 107 14.97 -2.11 10.16
CA ARG A 107 14.99 -3.14 11.21
C ARG A 107 16.01 -2.86 12.29
N PHE A 108 15.89 -3.57 13.41
CA PHE A 108 16.87 -3.49 14.48
C PHE A 108 18.26 -3.95 14.04
N GLY A 109 19.28 -3.27 14.53
CA GLY A 109 20.68 -3.63 14.43
C GLY A 109 21.52 -2.86 15.43
N ASP A 110 22.58 -3.45 15.96
CA ASP A 110 23.42 -2.84 17.01
C ASP A 110 24.13 -1.56 16.56
N ARG A 111 24.30 -1.41 15.25
CA ARG A 111 24.89 -0.22 14.61
C ARG A 111 24.16 0.13 13.32
N ARG A 112 24.19 1.42 12.97
CA ARG A 112 23.64 1.90 11.70
C ARG A 112 24.44 1.34 10.53
N ARG A 113 23.78 0.61 9.65
CA ARG A 113 24.30 0.09 8.37
C ARG A 113 23.16 -0.10 7.38
N ALA A 114 23.49 -0.22 6.11
CA ALA A 114 22.51 -0.51 5.08
C ALA A 114 23.05 -1.59 4.13
N ARG A 115 22.13 -2.33 3.50
CA ARG A 115 22.45 -3.26 2.43
C ARG A 115 21.38 -3.22 1.35
N ILE A 116 21.78 -3.47 0.13
CA ILE A 116 20.90 -3.53 -1.04
C ILE A 116 20.90 -4.94 -1.61
N GLN A 117 19.76 -5.36 -2.15
CA GLN A 117 19.66 -6.59 -2.90
C GLN A 117 19.69 -6.26 -4.39
N ALA A 118 20.73 -6.71 -5.09
CA ALA A 118 20.89 -6.51 -6.52
C ALA A 118 19.91 -7.37 -7.34
N GLY A 119 19.80 -7.11 -8.64
CA GLY A 119 18.92 -7.83 -9.56
C GLY A 119 19.17 -9.35 -9.64
N ASP A 120 20.38 -9.80 -9.33
CA ASP A 120 20.78 -11.22 -9.24
C ASP A 120 20.41 -11.87 -7.89
N GLY A 121 19.84 -11.12 -6.95
CA GLY A 121 19.46 -11.58 -5.61
C GLY A 121 20.57 -11.46 -4.56
N SER A 122 21.81 -11.08 -4.94
CA SER A 122 22.90 -10.91 -3.99
C SER A 122 22.73 -9.69 -3.10
N TRP A 123 23.11 -9.82 -1.82
CA TRP A 123 23.11 -8.71 -0.87
C TRP A 123 24.48 -8.04 -0.81
N GLN A 124 24.51 -6.72 -0.94
CA GLN A 124 25.71 -5.90 -0.87
C GLN A 124 25.57 -4.87 0.25
N GLU A 125 26.55 -4.76 1.13
CA GLU A 125 26.60 -3.69 2.13
C GLU A 125 26.97 -2.38 1.46
N VAL A 126 26.22 -1.32 1.80
CA VAL A 126 26.45 0.04 1.33
C VAL A 126 26.54 0.99 2.51
N PRO A 127 27.32 2.08 2.41
CA PRO A 127 27.29 3.11 3.44
C PRO A 127 25.88 3.67 3.61
N ALA A 128 25.42 3.82 4.85
CA ALA A 128 24.08 4.38 5.12
C ALA A 128 23.93 5.82 4.60
N SER A 129 25.04 6.56 4.42
CA SER A 129 25.08 7.87 3.76
C SER A 129 24.68 7.82 2.29
N ASP A 130 24.95 6.70 1.62
CA ASP A 130 24.78 6.55 0.18
C ASP A 130 23.44 5.94 -0.20
N LEU A 131 22.62 5.62 0.81
CA LEU A 131 21.30 5.01 0.64
C LEU A 131 20.43 5.76 -0.39
N ASN A 132 20.50 7.10 -0.38
CA ASN A 132 19.76 7.95 -1.30
C ASN A 132 20.01 7.63 -2.79
N GLN A 133 21.21 7.16 -3.13
CA GLN A 133 21.57 6.78 -4.50
C GLN A 133 20.81 5.55 -5.03
N TYR A 134 20.27 4.73 -4.12
CA TYR A 134 19.60 3.48 -4.47
C TYR A 134 18.08 3.55 -4.32
N VAL A 135 17.59 4.32 -3.33
CA VAL A 135 16.16 4.34 -2.99
C VAL A 135 15.42 5.55 -3.57
N SER A 136 16.09 6.64 -3.96
CA SER A 136 15.40 7.84 -4.41
C SER A 136 15.16 7.86 -5.91
N GLU A 137 14.02 8.39 -6.31
CA GLU A 137 13.68 8.62 -7.72
C GLU A 137 14.66 9.58 -8.42
N GLU A 138 15.31 10.46 -7.68
CA GLU A 138 16.29 11.40 -8.23
C GLU A 138 17.57 10.71 -8.73
N TYR A 139 18.04 9.67 -8.00
CA TYR A 139 19.30 8.96 -8.30
C TYR A 139 19.11 7.54 -8.83
N ASN A 140 17.87 7.01 -8.74
CA ASN A 140 17.48 5.69 -9.25
C ASN A 140 16.08 5.76 -9.85
N PRO A 141 15.86 6.59 -10.90
CA PRO A 141 14.55 6.80 -11.49
C PRO A 141 13.98 5.47 -12.01
N GLU A 142 12.71 5.21 -11.69
CA GLU A 142 11.99 3.99 -12.08
C GLU A 142 12.77 2.70 -11.77
N ASN A 143 13.62 2.75 -10.74
CA ASN A 143 14.48 1.63 -10.36
C ASN A 143 15.40 1.10 -11.48
N THR A 144 15.97 2.00 -12.28
CA THR A 144 16.87 1.66 -13.40
C THR A 144 18.10 0.84 -12.97
N LYS A 145 18.49 0.92 -11.69
CA LYS A 145 19.59 0.11 -11.11
C LYS A 145 19.16 -1.33 -10.81
N GLY A 146 17.89 -1.70 -11.00
CA GLY A 146 17.38 -3.05 -10.79
C GLY A 146 17.49 -3.53 -9.34
N ILE A 147 17.34 -2.64 -8.36
CA ILE A 147 17.40 -3.00 -6.93
C ILE A 147 16.11 -3.73 -6.55
N ARG A 148 16.23 -4.95 -5.99
CA ARG A 148 15.10 -5.76 -5.54
C ARG A 148 14.60 -5.39 -4.15
N GLY A 149 15.50 -4.99 -3.25
CA GLY A 149 15.18 -4.65 -1.88
C GLY A 149 16.28 -3.86 -1.22
N VAL A 150 15.91 -3.15 -0.16
CA VAL A 150 16.84 -2.38 0.67
C VAL A 150 16.54 -2.64 2.13
N GLU A 151 17.57 -2.94 2.92
CA GLU A 151 17.47 -3.04 4.37
C GLU A 151 18.37 -2.02 5.07
N VAL A 152 17.80 -1.33 6.05
CA VAL A 152 18.50 -0.37 6.91
C VAL A 152 18.42 -0.87 8.34
N PHE A 153 19.59 -0.98 8.98
CA PHE A 153 19.71 -1.44 10.36
C PHE A 153 19.97 -0.23 11.27
N VAL A 154 19.22 -0.15 12.36
CA VAL A 154 19.32 0.97 13.32
C VAL A 154 19.14 0.48 14.77
N PRO A 155 19.85 1.07 15.74
CA PRO A 155 19.74 0.68 17.16
C PRO A 155 18.54 1.37 17.85
N SER A 156 17.33 1.10 17.34
CA SER A 156 16.09 1.67 17.89
C SER A 156 15.39 0.68 18.82
N ARG A 157 15.03 1.11 20.03
CA ARG A 157 14.30 0.28 21.01
C ARG A 157 12.95 -0.19 20.47
N LEU A 158 12.29 0.64 19.68
CA LEU A 158 10.99 0.31 19.06
C LEU A 158 11.08 -0.91 18.13
N LEU A 159 12.24 -1.12 17.51
CA LEU A 159 12.47 -2.22 16.56
C LEU A 159 13.06 -3.48 17.22
N ALA A 160 13.54 -3.36 18.47
CA ALA A 160 14.22 -4.47 19.17
C ALA A 160 13.32 -5.70 19.40
N GLY A 161 11.99 -5.52 19.42
CA GLY A 161 11.00 -6.59 19.55
C GLY A 161 10.62 -7.29 18.24
N GLY A 162 11.42 -7.17 17.17
CA GLY A 162 11.19 -7.83 15.87
C GLY A 162 10.34 -7.04 14.89
N MET A 163 9.80 -5.88 15.28
CA MET A 163 9.09 -5.00 14.37
C MET A 163 10.04 -4.43 13.33
N CYS A 164 9.64 -4.50 12.06
CA CYS A 164 10.35 -3.86 10.96
C CYS A 164 9.42 -2.86 10.29
N PHE A 165 9.82 -1.61 10.15
CA PHE A 165 9.09 -0.68 9.29
C PHE A 165 9.42 -0.93 7.83
N VAL A 166 8.41 -0.79 6.97
CA VAL A 166 8.60 -0.81 5.53
C VAL A 166 8.13 0.53 4.97
N ASP A 167 9.09 1.33 4.50
CA ASP A 167 8.77 2.55 3.75
C ASP A 167 8.41 2.17 2.32
N THR A 168 7.17 2.42 1.96
CA THR A 168 6.65 2.09 0.63
C THR A 168 6.68 3.33 -0.28
N PRO A 169 6.90 3.15 -1.59
CA PRO A 169 6.70 4.22 -2.55
C PRO A 169 5.34 4.89 -2.36
N GLY A 170 5.28 6.23 -2.50
CA GLY A 170 4.03 6.97 -2.31
C GLY A 170 3.05 6.74 -3.47
N LEU A 171 1.77 6.51 -3.14
CA LEU A 171 0.70 6.49 -4.14
C LEU A 171 0.50 7.86 -4.77
N GLY A 172 0.04 7.89 -6.03
CA GLY A 172 -0.21 9.15 -6.75
C GLY A 172 1.07 9.93 -7.05
N SER A 173 2.24 9.28 -7.06
CA SER A 173 3.44 9.88 -7.64
C SER A 173 3.29 9.89 -9.17
N VAL A 174 3.95 10.85 -9.83
CA VAL A 174 4.00 10.93 -11.31
C VAL A 174 4.65 9.69 -11.94
N PHE A 175 5.25 8.82 -11.13
CA PHE A 175 5.92 7.59 -11.55
C PHE A 175 4.97 6.40 -11.36
N THR A 176 4.51 5.83 -12.45
CA THR A 176 3.51 4.75 -12.49
C THR A 176 3.97 3.45 -11.81
N GLY A 177 5.28 3.18 -11.80
CA GLY A 177 5.89 2.01 -11.15
C GLY A 177 5.70 1.97 -9.63
N ASN A 178 5.60 3.12 -8.96
CA ASN A 178 5.54 3.21 -7.50
C ASN A 178 4.23 2.65 -6.91
N THR A 179 3.11 2.85 -7.57
CA THR A 179 1.81 2.30 -7.15
C THR A 179 1.80 0.78 -7.28
N ALA A 180 2.31 0.24 -8.40
CA ALA A 180 2.41 -1.20 -8.63
C ALA A 180 3.33 -1.88 -7.59
N ALA A 181 4.48 -1.28 -7.27
CA ALA A 181 5.40 -1.79 -6.25
C ALA A 181 4.75 -1.86 -4.86
N THR A 182 3.97 -0.84 -4.49
CA THR A 182 3.24 -0.82 -3.21
C THR A 182 2.19 -1.92 -3.17
N HIS A 183 1.39 -2.10 -4.22
CA HIS A 183 0.39 -3.17 -4.28
C HIS A 183 1.02 -4.58 -4.27
N ALA A 184 2.13 -4.77 -4.96
CA ALA A 184 2.85 -6.05 -4.96
C ALA A 184 3.40 -6.41 -3.56
N PHE A 185 3.66 -5.41 -2.71
CA PHE A 185 4.17 -5.63 -1.36
C PHE A 185 3.08 -5.90 -0.31
N ILE A 186 1.82 -5.49 -0.55
CA ILE A 186 0.70 -5.67 0.41
C ILE A 186 0.56 -7.11 0.95
N PRO A 187 0.65 -8.18 0.14
CA PRO A 187 0.55 -9.56 0.65
C PRO A 187 1.63 -9.97 1.66
N HIS A 188 2.74 -9.22 1.72
CA HIS A 188 3.86 -9.47 2.61
C HIS A 188 3.78 -8.67 3.92
N VAL A 189 2.76 -7.81 4.07
CA VAL A 189 2.57 -6.92 5.22
C VAL A 189 1.81 -7.64 6.33
N ASP A 190 2.24 -7.45 7.57
CA ASP A 190 1.63 -8.07 8.74
C ASP A 190 0.77 -7.06 9.54
N ALA A 191 1.19 -5.79 9.57
CA ALA A 191 0.44 -4.67 10.13
C ALA A 191 0.66 -3.41 9.27
N ALA A 192 -0.21 -2.42 9.37
CA ALA A 192 -0.11 -1.20 8.59
C ALA A 192 -0.20 0.07 9.43
N LEU A 193 0.68 1.03 9.12
CA LEU A 193 0.63 2.40 9.59
C LEU A 193 0.19 3.29 8.43
N VAL A 194 -1.09 3.67 8.42
CA VAL A 194 -1.68 4.46 7.34
C VAL A 194 -1.57 5.94 7.67
N VAL A 195 -0.86 6.67 6.84
CA VAL A 195 -0.57 8.10 7.03
C VAL A 195 -1.44 8.94 6.11
N ILE A 196 -2.34 9.71 6.71
CA ILE A 196 -3.20 10.68 6.03
C ILE A 196 -2.80 12.11 6.39
N GLY A 197 -3.33 13.10 5.70
CA GLY A 197 -3.13 14.53 6.02
C GLY A 197 -4.45 15.20 6.37
N ALA A 198 -4.37 16.45 6.83
CA ALA A 198 -5.55 17.26 7.09
C ALA A 198 -6.15 17.84 5.80
N ASP A 199 -5.33 18.04 4.76
CA ASP A 199 -5.73 18.65 3.49
C ASP A 199 -5.10 17.93 2.28
N PRO A 200 -5.90 17.26 1.44
CA PRO A 200 -7.23 16.71 1.75
C PRO A 200 -7.14 15.62 2.83
N PRO A 201 -8.18 15.42 3.67
CA PRO A 201 -8.08 14.52 4.84
C PRO A 201 -7.93 13.04 4.47
N LEU A 202 -8.55 12.61 3.38
CA LEU A 202 -8.45 11.23 2.87
C LEU A 202 -8.86 11.25 1.40
N ALA A 203 -7.90 11.07 0.50
CA ALA A 203 -8.19 10.97 -0.92
C ALA A 203 -8.81 9.62 -1.28
N GLY A 204 -9.54 9.57 -2.40
CA GLY A 204 -10.18 8.33 -2.85
C GLY A 204 -9.20 7.18 -3.05
N GLU A 205 -8.00 7.47 -3.55
CA GLU A 205 -6.90 6.51 -3.70
C GLU A 205 -6.39 5.99 -2.35
N GLU A 206 -6.28 6.86 -1.35
CA GLU A 206 -5.89 6.47 0.01
C GLU A 206 -6.95 5.55 0.63
N LEU A 207 -8.23 5.84 0.41
CA LEU A 207 -9.32 4.99 0.90
C LEU A 207 -9.33 3.62 0.20
N ALA A 208 -9.10 3.57 -1.11
CA ALA A 208 -8.96 2.33 -1.87
C ALA A 208 -7.77 1.49 -1.37
N LEU A 209 -6.65 2.15 -1.05
CA LEU A 209 -5.48 1.49 -0.49
C LEU A 209 -5.75 0.95 0.92
N VAL A 210 -6.39 1.75 1.79
CA VAL A 210 -6.80 1.29 3.13
C VAL A 210 -7.68 0.04 3.01
N GLU A 211 -8.60 0.01 2.04
CA GLU A 211 -9.45 -1.16 1.80
C GLU A 211 -8.64 -2.37 1.29
N ALA A 212 -7.71 -2.17 0.34
CA ALA A 212 -6.85 -3.24 -0.16
C ALA A 212 -6.00 -3.84 0.97
N VAL A 213 -5.43 -3.00 1.82
CA VAL A 213 -4.66 -3.43 3.01
C VAL A 213 -5.56 -4.14 4.01
N ALA A 214 -6.77 -3.63 4.29
CA ALA A 214 -7.68 -4.19 5.28
C ALA A 214 -8.22 -5.59 4.91
N ARG A 215 -8.09 -6.01 3.65
CA ARG A 215 -8.39 -7.39 3.22
C ARG A 215 -7.34 -8.39 3.67
N HIS A 216 -6.08 -7.95 3.81
CA HIS A 216 -4.94 -8.81 4.14
C HIS A 216 -4.45 -8.62 5.57
N VAL A 217 -4.68 -7.43 6.15
CA VAL A 217 -4.12 -6.99 7.43
C VAL A 217 -5.25 -6.60 8.38
N GLN A 218 -5.20 -7.13 9.59
CA GLN A 218 -6.17 -6.79 10.64
C GLN A 218 -5.73 -5.60 11.48
N ASP A 219 -4.43 -5.50 11.77
CA ASP A 219 -3.84 -4.50 12.63
C ASP A 219 -3.44 -3.28 11.79
N ILE A 220 -4.28 -2.25 11.83
CA ILE A 220 -4.09 -0.99 11.09
C ILE A 220 -4.15 0.18 12.06
N VAL A 221 -3.10 0.99 12.07
CA VAL A 221 -3.03 2.24 12.83
C VAL A 221 -3.20 3.41 11.87
N LEU A 222 -4.18 4.27 12.12
CA LEU A 222 -4.42 5.48 11.32
C LEU A 222 -3.76 6.69 11.97
N VAL A 223 -3.00 7.45 11.19
CA VAL A 223 -2.26 8.64 11.64
C VAL A 223 -2.56 9.84 10.75
N LEU A 224 -3.07 10.92 11.34
CA LEU A 224 -3.14 12.24 10.72
C LEU A 224 -1.80 12.95 10.97
N ASN A 225 -0.92 12.92 9.97
CA ASN A 225 0.38 13.58 10.06
C ASN A 225 0.30 15.04 9.56
N LYS A 226 1.33 15.84 9.85
CA LYS A 226 1.40 17.28 9.57
C LYS A 226 0.30 18.08 10.26
N ALA A 227 -0.08 17.67 11.46
CA ALA A 227 -1.07 18.34 12.28
C ALA A 227 -0.68 19.79 12.67
N ASP A 228 0.60 20.14 12.52
CA ASP A 228 1.13 21.51 12.65
C ASP A 228 0.62 22.49 11.56
N ARG A 229 0.14 21.97 10.45
CA ARG A 229 -0.30 22.76 9.29
C ARG A 229 -1.77 23.10 9.26
N ALA A 230 -2.55 22.58 10.22
CA ALA A 230 -3.99 22.75 10.30
C ALA A 230 -4.42 23.26 11.67
N THR A 231 -5.50 24.03 11.72
CA THR A 231 -6.10 24.47 13.00
C THR A 231 -6.74 23.29 13.75
N PRO A 232 -7.01 23.42 15.06
CA PRO A 232 -7.70 22.37 15.80
C PRO A 232 -9.05 21.97 15.18
N GLU A 233 -9.81 22.94 14.68
CA GLU A 233 -11.12 22.74 14.06
C GLU A 233 -11.00 21.98 12.73
N GLU A 234 -10.00 22.34 11.90
CA GLU A 234 -9.72 21.66 10.64
C GLU A 234 -9.28 20.20 10.87
N ARG A 235 -8.44 19.97 11.86
CA ARG A 235 -8.02 18.61 12.23
C ARG A 235 -9.20 17.76 12.70
N ALA A 236 -10.03 18.30 13.60
CA ALA A 236 -11.22 17.60 14.08
C ALA A 236 -12.19 17.26 12.94
N ALA A 237 -12.38 18.18 11.99
CA ALA A 237 -13.18 17.94 10.78
C ALA A 237 -12.57 16.85 9.89
N ALA A 238 -11.24 16.88 9.69
CA ALA A 238 -10.52 15.90 8.89
C ALA A 238 -10.57 14.49 9.52
N VAL A 239 -10.36 14.38 10.83
CA VAL A 239 -10.47 13.12 11.57
C VAL A 239 -11.88 12.56 11.48
N SER A 240 -12.91 13.39 11.74
CA SER A 240 -14.32 12.97 11.66
C SER A 240 -14.71 12.52 10.24
N PHE A 241 -14.22 13.21 9.22
CA PHE A 241 -14.43 12.83 7.83
C PHE A 241 -13.77 11.48 7.51
N ALA A 242 -12.49 11.33 7.82
CA ALA A 242 -11.73 10.11 7.55
C ALA A 242 -12.35 8.88 8.27
N ASP A 243 -12.71 9.02 9.56
CA ASP A 243 -13.35 7.94 10.32
C ASP A 243 -14.68 7.51 9.68
N ARG A 244 -15.54 8.48 9.28
CA ARG A 244 -16.81 8.15 8.59
C ARG A 244 -16.59 7.42 7.27
N GLN A 245 -15.61 7.85 6.45
CA GLN A 245 -15.34 7.22 5.15
C GLN A 245 -14.78 5.79 5.35
N VAL A 246 -13.86 5.61 6.28
CA VAL A 246 -13.29 4.30 6.61
C VAL A 246 -14.38 3.35 7.12
N ARG A 247 -15.21 3.78 8.09
CA ARG A 247 -16.32 2.96 8.60
C ARG A 247 -17.32 2.60 7.52
N LYS A 248 -17.71 3.57 6.69
CA LYS A 248 -18.64 3.34 5.56
C LYS A 248 -18.08 2.32 4.56
N ARG A 249 -16.78 2.35 4.32
CA ARG A 249 -16.13 1.53 3.30
C ARG A 249 -15.80 0.13 3.79
N LEU A 250 -15.25 0.03 4.99
CA LEU A 250 -14.81 -1.25 5.56
C LEU A 250 -15.89 -1.97 6.35
N GLN A 251 -17.05 -1.34 6.60
CA GLN A 251 -18.10 -1.83 7.50
C GLN A 251 -17.59 -2.12 8.93
N ARG A 252 -16.44 -1.57 9.28
CA ARG A 252 -15.82 -1.64 10.61
C ARG A 252 -15.00 -0.39 10.91
N GLY A 253 -14.76 -0.09 12.19
CA GLY A 253 -13.80 0.93 12.62
C GLY A 253 -12.38 0.36 12.70
N LEU A 254 -11.39 1.21 12.46
CA LEU A 254 -9.95 0.85 12.57
C LEU A 254 -9.30 1.42 13.86
N GLY A 255 -10.10 1.85 14.83
CA GLY A 255 -9.59 2.54 16.01
C GLY A 255 -9.51 4.06 15.84
N PRO A 256 -8.92 4.78 16.82
CA PRO A 256 -8.79 6.23 16.76
C PRO A 256 -7.77 6.66 15.69
N ILE A 257 -8.03 7.79 15.03
CA ILE A 257 -7.06 8.46 14.17
C ILE A 257 -6.17 9.35 15.03
N LEU A 258 -4.87 9.09 15.05
CA LEU A 258 -3.91 9.76 15.91
C LEU A 258 -3.34 11.01 15.24
N GLU A 259 -3.45 12.17 15.89
CA GLU A 259 -2.96 13.44 15.37
C GLU A 259 -1.49 13.66 15.75
N VAL A 260 -0.59 13.74 14.76
CA VAL A 260 0.84 13.94 14.99
C VAL A 260 1.46 14.95 14.02
N SER A 261 2.64 15.46 14.39
CA SER A 261 3.53 16.16 13.46
C SER A 261 4.92 15.55 13.54
N ALA A 262 5.24 14.73 12.54
CA ALA A 262 6.57 14.11 12.45
C ALA A 262 7.69 15.16 12.32
N ALA A 263 7.43 16.28 11.64
CA ALA A 263 8.39 17.36 11.50
C ALA A 263 8.69 18.09 12.80
N GLU A 264 7.65 18.37 13.62
CA GLU A 264 7.84 18.97 14.94
C GLU A 264 8.61 18.02 15.87
N ARG A 265 8.28 16.72 15.82
CA ARG A 265 8.96 15.70 16.63
C ARG A 265 10.43 15.55 16.28
N MET A 266 10.78 15.50 14.99
CA MET A 266 12.17 15.46 14.54
C MET A 266 13.00 16.66 14.99
N ASN A 267 12.36 17.83 15.08
CA ASN A 267 13.01 19.07 15.49
C ASN A 267 12.89 19.36 17.01
N ASN A 268 12.34 18.45 17.78
CA ASN A 268 12.04 18.64 19.22
C ASN A 268 11.27 19.94 19.51
N ARG A 269 10.25 20.25 18.69
CA ARG A 269 9.44 21.47 18.77
C ARG A 269 7.96 21.13 18.75
N GLY A 270 7.13 22.10 19.19
CA GLY A 270 5.67 21.97 19.17
C GLY A 270 5.10 21.08 20.27
N PRO A 271 3.77 20.97 20.34
CA PRO A 271 3.07 20.13 21.32
C PRO A 271 3.20 18.65 20.99
N GLU A 272 3.15 17.80 21.99
CA GLU A 272 3.30 16.34 21.85
C GLU A 272 2.14 15.69 21.07
N ARG A 273 0.92 16.26 21.14
CA ARG A 273 -0.32 15.71 20.56
C ARG A 273 -0.51 14.24 20.95
N ASP A 274 -0.86 13.40 19.96
CA ASP A 274 -1.06 11.96 20.18
C ASP A 274 0.22 11.13 19.96
N TRP A 275 1.41 11.77 20.02
CA TRP A 275 2.67 11.05 19.76
C TRP A 275 2.88 9.86 20.69
N GLN A 276 2.65 10.04 22.00
CA GLN A 276 2.80 8.95 22.96
C GLN A 276 1.79 7.83 22.69
N LYS A 277 0.54 8.17 22.34
CA LYS A 277 -0.47 7.17 21.97
C LYS A 277 -0.06 6.37 20.72
N LEU A 278 0.62 7.02 19.76
CA LEU A 278 1.15 6.33 18.58
C LEU A 278 2.27 5.34 18.97
N VAL A 279 3.20 5.77 19.81
CA VAL A 279 4.28 4.91 20.31
C VAL A 279 3.70 3.73 21.11
N ASP A 280 2.71 3.98 21.97
CA ASP A 280 2.04 2.95 22.75
C ASP A 280 1.28 1.96 21.85
N ALA A 281 0.56 2.43 20.82
CA ALA A 281 -0.11 1.57 19.84
C ALA A 281 0.86 0.66 19.09
N LEU A 282 2.03 1.19 18.70
CA LEU A 282 3.09 0.39 18.08
C LEU A 282 3.74 -0.59 19.09
N GLY A 283 3.88 -0.18 20.35
CA GLY A 283 4.31 -1.06 21.43
C GLY A 283 3.35 -2.25 21.65
N VAL A 284 2.05 -2.01 21.59
CA VAL A 284 1.03 -3.09 21.65
C VAL A 284 1.18 -4.07 20.49
N LEU A 285 1.49 -3.59 19.28
CA LEU A 285 1.78 -4.47 18.15
C LEU A 285 2.98 -5.38 18.43
N VAL A 286 4.04 -4.84 19.05
CA VAL A 286 5.24 -5.62 19.41
C VAL A 286 4.91 -6.65 20.51
N ASP A 287 4.33 -6.19 21.62
CA ASP A 287 4.22 -7.00 22.84
C ASP A 287 3.07 -8.01 22.78
N GLN A 288 1.95 -7.64 22.18
CA GLN A 288 0.72 -8.45 22.21
C GLN A 288 0.40 -9.13 20.88
N SER A 289 0.70 -8.47 19.76
CA SER A 289 0.33 -8.96 18.43
C SER A 289 1.49 -9.59 17.66
N GLY A 290 2.74 -9.31 18.01
CA GLY A 290 3.91 -9.70 17.23
C GLY A 290 3.95 -11.20 16.89
N ARG A 291 3.74 -12.07 17.87
CA ARG A 291 3.70 -13.54 17.65
C ARG A 291 2.54 -13.97 16.76
N ARG A 292 1.35 -13.40 16.97
CA ARG A 292 0.19 -13.69 16.12
C ARG A 292 0.44 -13.24 14.69
N LEU A 293 1.07 -12.08 14.49
CA LEU A 293 1.42 -11.56 13.17
C LEU A 293 2.43 -12.46 12.45
N ILE A 294 3.46 -12.93 13.16
CA ILE A 294 4.46 -13.86 12.66
C ILE A 294 3.81 -15.18 12.24
N TYR A 295 2.98 -15.74 13.12
CA TYR A 295 2.25 -16.98 12.82
C TYR A 295 1.32 -16.83 11.61
N SER A 296 0.53 -15.76 11.57
CA SER A 296 -0.36 -15.50 10.43
C SER A 296 0.40 -15.26 9.12
N ALA A 297 1.57 -14.65 9.19
CA ALA A 297 2.46 -14.48 8.02
C ALA A 297 2.98 -15.82 7.52
N CYS A 298 3.34 -16.72 8.43
CA CYS A 298 3.79 -18.08 8.12
C CYS A 298 2.71 -18.88 7.40
N GLU A 299 1.50 -18.96 7.97
CA GLU A 299 0.38 -19.72 7.37
C GLU A 299 0.00 -19.15 5.99
N ARG A 300 -0.19 -17.84 5.87
CA ARG A 300 -0.45 -17.21 4.56
C ARG A 300 0.65 -17.52 3.53
N GLY A 301 1.91 -17.56 3.98
CA GLY A 301 3.04 -17.88 3.12
C GLY A 301 3.03 -19.34 2.65
N ILE A 302 2.78 -20.27 3.55
CA ILE A 302 2.69 -21.71 3.24
C ILE A 302 1.56 -21.98 2.27
N ASP A 303 0.36 -21.43 2.51
CA ASP A 303 -0.79 -21.59 1.63
C ASP A 303 -0.49 -21.05 0.23
N ARG A 304 -0.03 -19.83 0.12
CA ARG A 304 0.25 -19.18 -1.16
C ARG A 304 1.37 -19.86 -1.95
N LEU A 305 2.49 -20.14 -1.31
CA LEU A 305 3.63 -20.78 -1.97
C LEU A 305 3.34 -22.26 -2.27
N GLY A 306 2.57 -22.93 -1.42
CA GLY A 306 2.07 -24.28 -1.62
C GLY A 306 1.18 -24.38 -2.86
N GLU A 307 0.21 -23.48 -3.02
CA GLU A 307 -0.65 -23.42 -4.21
C GLU A 307 0.15 -23.21 -5.49
N GLN A 308 1.14 -22.30 -5.45
CA GLN A 308 2.02 -22.06 -6.60
C GLN A 308 2.84 -23.31 -6.95
N LEU A 309 3.36 -23.99 -5.97
CA LEU A 309 4.15 -25.22 -6.19
C LEU A 309 3.29 -26.36 -6.70
N LEU A 310 2.07 -26.54 -6.20
CA LEU A 310 1.10 -27.49 -6.73
C LEU A 310 0.74 -27.22 -8.20
N ALA A 311 0.71 -25.96 -8.61
CA ALA A 311 0.51 -25.61 -10.01
C ALA A 311 1.69 -26.08 -10.88
N VAL A 312 2.93 -25.91 -10.41
CA VAL A 312 4.14 -26.41 -11.11
C VAL A 312 4.12 -27.94 -11.21
N ILE A 313 3.79 -28.62 -10.12
CA ILE A 313 3.70 -30.10 -10.05
C ILE A 313 2.67 -30.64 -11.07
N ARG A 314 1.51 -30.00 -11.15
CA ARG A 314 0.48 -30.39 -12.11
C ARG A 314 0.96 -30.25 -13.56
N GLU A 315 1.62 -29.15 -13.89
CA GLU A 315 2.16 -28.94 -15.23
C GLU A 315 3.26 -29.96 -15.58
N GLU A 316 4.15 -30.31 -14.64
CA GLU A 316 5.16 -31.36 -14.85
C GLU A 316 4.51 -32.73 -15.08
N ARG A 317 3.46 -33.09 -14.32
CA ARG A 317 2.72 -34.34 -14.51
C ARG A 317 2.09 -34.40 -15.89
N GLU A 318 1.37 -33.34 -16.28
CA GLU A 318 0.72 -33.30 -17.58
C GLU A 318 1.72 -33.35 -18.75
N ALA A 319 2.90 -32.73 -18.60
CA ALA A 319 3.95 -32.78 -19.60
C ALA A 319 4.55 -34.18 -19.78
N LEU A 320 4.59 -35.01 -18.72
CA LEU A 320 5.04 -36.40 -18.80
C LEU A 320 4.00 -37.34 -19.42
N GLU A 321 2.71 -37.07 -19.23
CA GLU A 321 1.61 -37.88 -19.74
C GLU A 321 1.34 -37.63 -21.23
N ARG A 322 1.71 -36.46 -21.76
CA ARG A 322 1.47 -36.07 -23.17
C ARG A 322 2.65 -36.44 -24.08
N PRO A 323 2.39 -36.77 -25.37
CA PRO A 323 3.45 -36.86 -26.38
C PRO A 323 4.23 -35.55 -26.48
N ILE A 324 5.56 -35.66 -26.65
CA ILE A 324 6.44 -34.47 -26.75
C ILE A 324 5.98 -33.52 -27.86
N GLU A 325 5.62 -34.07 -29.02
CA GLU A 325 5.16 -33.30 -30.19
C GLU A 325 3.90 -32.49 -29.90
N GLU A 326 3.01 -33.01 -29.07
CA GLU A 326 1.80 -32.31 -28.61
C GLU A 326 2.14 -31.18 -27.64
N SER A 327 3.04 -31.43 -26.69
CA SER A 327 3.54 -30.42 -25.77
C SER A 327 4.30 -29.28 -26.47
N GLU A 328 5.08 -29.62 -27.52
CA GLU A 328 5.77 -28.63 -28.37
C GLU A 328 4.79 -27.75 -29.14
N ARG A 329 3.76 -28.35 -29.76
CA ARG A 329 2.71 -27.62 -30.48
C ARG A 329 1.96 -26.69 -29.51
N ARG A 330 1.64 -27.18 -28.32
CA ARG A 330 0.99 -26.40 -27.25
C ARG A 330 1.81 -25.18 -26.86
N ILE A 331 3.11 -25.33 -26.60
CA ILE A 331 4.00 -24.21 -26.25
C ILE A 331 4.16 -23.23 -27.42
N ALA A 332 4.26 -23.73 -28.66
CA ALA A 332 4.32 -22.87 -29.82
C ALA A 332 3.03 -22.04 -29.97
N THR A 333 1.87 -22.67 -29.79
CA THR A 333 0.57 -21.99 -29.81
C THR A 333 0.48 -20.97 -28.67
N MET A 334 0.89 -21.35 -27.45
CA MET A 334 0.92 -20.45 -26.29
C MET A 334 1.78 -19.20 -26.55
N LYS A 335 2.98 -19.35 -27.12
CA LYS A 335 3.84 -18.21 -27.47
C LYS A 335 3.21 -17.27 -28.49
N ILE A 336 2.55 -17.83 -29.50
CA ILE A 336 1.81 -17.03 -30.49
C ILE A 336 0.67 -16.27 -29.79
N THR A 337 -0.11 -16.96 -28.97
CA THR A 337 -1.23 -16.37 -28.25
C THR A 337 -0.77 -15.28 -27.26
N ILE A 338 0.37 -15.49 -26.57
CA ILE A 338 0.97 -14.46 -25.70
C ILE A 338 1.40 -13.23 -26.51
N ALA A 339 2.06 -13.43 -27.66
CA ALA A 339 2.48 -12.32 -28.53
C ALA A 339 1.29 -11.55 -29.12
N GLU A 340 0.21 -12.24 -29.49
CA GLU A 340 -1.04 -11.62 -29.92
C GLU A 340 -1.70 -10.84 -28.79
N ALA A 341 -1.65 -11.38 -27.60
CA ALA A 341 -2.13 -10.74 -26.40
C ALA A 341 -1.40 -9.46 -26.06
N GLU A 342 -0.08 -9.48 -26.09
CA GLU A 342 0.72 -8.27 -25.86
C GLU A 342 0.46 -7.22 -26.95
N ARG A 343 0.17 -7.65 -28.18
CA ARG A 343 -0.25 -6.76 -29.26
C ARG A 343 -1.62 -6.15 -28.97
N SER A 344 -2.60 -6.98 -28.61
CA SER A 344 -3.95 -6.54 -28.27
C SER A 344 -3.95 -5.61 -27.06
N MET A 345 -3.08 -5.85 -26.05
CA MET A 345 -2.92 -4.92 -24.92
C MET A 345 -2.40 -3.55 -25.38
N ARG A 346 -1.47 -3.49 -26.31
CA ARG A 346 -1.00 -2.20 -26.88
C ARG A 346 -2.12 -1.48 -27.65
N GLU A 347 -2.92 -2.19 -28.42
CA GLU A 347 -4.09 -1.61 -29.11
C GLU A 347 -5.13 -1.08 -28.10
N LEU A 348 -5.32 -1.80 -26.99
CA LEU A 348 -6.17 -1.37 -25.90
C LEU A 348 -5.69 -0.06 -25.25
N THR A 349 -4.38 0.13 -25.11
CA THR A 349 -3.83 1.38 -24.60
C THR A 349 -4.30 2.58 -25.44
N PHE A 350 -4.36 2.45 -26.75
CA PHE A 350 -4.88 3.51 -27.62
C PHE A 350 -6.38 3.76 -27.44
N LEU A 351 -7.18 2.71 -27.27
CA LEU A 351 -8.61 2.84 -26.97
C LEU A 351 -8.85 3.49 -25.60
N PHE A 352 -8.05 3.13 -24.60
CA PHE A 352 -8.07 3.77 -23.29
C PHE A 352 -7.74 5.26 -23.38
N MET A 353 -6.70 5.62 -24.10
CA MET A 353 -6.32 7.04 -24.29
C MET A 353 -7.41 7.83 -25.01
N ALA A 354 -8.10 7.23 -25.96
CA ALA A 354 -9.21 7.88 -26.67
C ALA A 354 -10.41 8.12 -25.74
N GLU A 355 -10.82 7.12 -24.96
CA GLU A 355 -11.90 7.24 -23.97
C GLU A 355 -11.52 8.21 -22.84
N GLN A 356 -10.28 8.15 -22.37
CA GLN A 356 -9.74 9.08 -21.38
C GLN A 356 -9.81 10.54 -21.86
N ARG A 357 -9.46 10.78 -23.13
CA ARG A 357 -9.56 12.11 -23.74
C ARG A 357 -11.00 12.57 -23.82
N HIS A 358 -11.90 11.72 -24.31
CA HIS A 358 -13.33 12.04 -24.40
C HIS A 358 -13.92 12.41 -23.02
N ILE A 359 -13.63 11.64 -21.98
CA ILE A 359 -14.08 11.91 -20.62
C ILE A 359 -13.44 13.21 -20.08
N SER A 360 -12.15 13.43 -20.37
CA SER A 360 -11.46 14.65 -20.00
C SER A 360 -12.14 15.89 -20.57
N ASP A 361 -12.44 15.86 -21.88
CA ASP A 361 -13.07 16.98 -22.59
C ASP A 361 -14.46 17.30 -22.02
N LEU A 362 -15.24 16.25 -21.70
CA LEU A 362 -16.55 16.39 -21.06
C LEU A 362 -16.45 17.17 -19.74
N PHE A 363 -15.51 16.80 -18.85
CA PHE A 363 -15.37 17.48 -17.55
C PHE A 363 -14.71 18.87 -17.67
N VAL A 364 -13.86 19.08 -18.67
CA VAL A 364 -13.33 20.42 -18.99
C VAL A 364 -14.47 21.38 -19.36
N ASP A 365 -15.39 20.96 -20.23
CA ASP A 365 -16.50 21.81 -20.66
C ASP A 365 -17.50 22.07 -19.53
N ARG A 366 -17.83 21.05 -18.72
CA ARG A 366 -18.68 21.22 -17.53
C ARG A 366 -18.05 22.18 -16.52
N ARG A 367 -16.73 22.06 -16.26
CA ARG A 367 -15.97 22.99 -15.42
C ARG A 367 -16.01 24.41 -15.94
N LYS A 368 -15.78 24.63 -17.25
CA LYS A 368 -15.84 25.95 -17.86
C LYS A 368 -17.22 26.59 -17.70
N ALA A 369 -18.27 25.81 -17.95
CA ALA A 369 -19.64 26.27 -17.79
C ALA A 369 -19.95 26.68 -16.33
N PHE A 370 -19.51 25.87 -15.37
CA PHE A 370 -19.64 26.18 -13.93
C PHE A 370 -18.92 27.48 -13.56
N LEU A 371 -17.64 27.60 -13.91
CA LEU A 371 -16.86 28.79 -13.58
C LEU A 371 -17.44 30.06 -14.23
N ALA A 372 -17.86 29.98 -15.48
CA ALA A 372 -18.46 31.12 -16.19
C ALA A 372 -19.79 31.58 -15.57
N GLY A 373 -20.59 30.61 -15.05
CA GLY A 373 -21.90 30.94 -14.45
C GLY A 373 -21.79 31.44 -13.01
N VAL A 374 -20.94 30.84 -12.20
CA VAL A 374 -20.98 31.00 -10.73
C VAL A 374 -19.90 31.93 -10.19
N LEU A 375 -18.71 31.95 -10.81
CA LEU A 375 -17.60 32.77 -10.30
C LEU A 375 -17.89 34.27 -10.22
N PRO A 376 -18.62 34.91 -11.19
CA PRO A 376 -19.00 36.31 -11.09
C PRO A 376 -19.89 36.60 -9.87
N GLU A 377 -20.86 35.76 -9.59
CA GLU A 377 -21.77 35.90 -8.43
C GLU A 377 -21.01 35.76 -7.11
N ALA A 378 -20.12 34.76 -7.02
CA ALA A 378 -19.26 34.54 -5.86
C ALA A 378 -18.31 35.71 -5.59
N LYS A 379 -17.78 36.31 -6.64
CA LYS A 379 -16.98 37.56 -6.54
C LYS A 379 -17.80 38.73 -6.02
N GLN A 380 -19.02 38.91 -6.53
CA GLN A 380 -19.90 39.98 -6.05
C GLN A 380 -20.23 39.79 -4.56
N GLU A 381 -20.54 38.57 -4.12
CA GLU A 381 -20.78 38.27 -2.70
C GLU A 381 -19.55 38.57 -1.82
N LEU A 382 -18.34 38.33 -2.34
CA LEU A 382 -17.10 38.69 -1.65
C LEU A 382 -16.93 40.21 -1.54
N GLU A 383 -17.25 40.99 -2.58
CA GLU A 383 -17.20 42.46 -2.53
C GLU A 383 -18.19 43.02 -1.51
N GLU A 384 -19.40 42.46 -1.44
CA GLU A 384 -20.39 42.82 -0.42
C GLU A 384 -19.88 42.49 0.99
N ALA A 385 -19.21 41.34 1.16
CA ALA A 385 -18.58 40.98 2.41
C ALA A 385 -17.43 41.91 2.79
N ILE A 386 -16.57 42.29 1.85
CA ILE A 386 -15.50 43.27 2.05
C ILE A 386 -16.08 44.62 2.54
N SER A 387 -17.15 45.10 1.89
CA SER A 387 -17.80 46.36 2.24
C SER A 387 -18.48 46.35 3.60
N SER A 388 -18.93 45.19 4.08
CA SER A 388 -19.68 45.04 5.33
C SER A 388 -18.83 44.64 6.54
N LEU A 389 -17.60 44.16 6.33
CA LEU A 389 -16.74 43.66 7.41
C LEU A 389 -16.19 44.84 8.25
N PRO A 390 -16.38 44.84 9.59
CA PRO A 390 -15.82 45.86 10.46
C PRO A 390 -14.30 45.84 10.43
N TYR A 391 -13.70 47.03 10.41
CA TYR A 391 -12.27 47.24 10.42
C TYR A 391 -11.61 46.46 11.58
N ALA A 392 -10.55 45.72 11.28
CA ALA A 392 -9.75 45.00 12.26
C ALA A 392 -8.26 45.06 11.87
N LEU A 393 -7.36 44.92 12.85
CA LEU A 393 -5.91 44.90 12.61
C LEU A 393 -5.51 43.78 11.64
N GLY A 394 -4.67 44.07 10.67
CA GLY A 394 -4.24 43.33 9.48
C GLY A 394 -4.40 41.80 9.48
N SER A 395 -3.73 41.07 10.38
CA SER A 395 -3.81 39.62 10.41
C SER A 395 -5.19 39.07 10.82
N ARG A 396 -5.95 39.79 11.67
CA ARG A 396 -7.32 39.44 12.04
C ARG A 396 -8.30 39.72 10.90
N TYR A 397 -8.10 40.83 10.19
CA TYR A 397 -8.88 41.20 9.01
C TYR A 397 -8.67 40.16 7.90
N ARG A 398 -7.42 39.84 7.56
CA ARG A 398 -7.08 38.80 6.59
C ARG A 398 -7.75 37.47 6.93
N ARG A 399 -7.63 37.00 8.18
CA ARG A 399 -8.22 35.72 8.61
C ARG A 399 -9.75 35.71 8.44
N ARG A 400 -10.43 36.79 8.79
CA ARG A 400 -11.87 36.91 8.60
C ARG A 400 -12.27 36.87 7.13
N LEU A 401 -11.53 37.62 6.29
CA LEU A 401 -11.81 37.72 4.87
C LEU A 401 -11.54 36.41 4.15
N MET A 402 -10.43 35.72 4.45
CA MET A 402 -10.12 34.37 3.91
C MET A 402 -11.17 33.34 4.33
N LYS A 403 -11.61 33.39 5.59
CA LYS A 403 -12.69 32.53 6.08
C LYS A 403 -13.99 32.78 5.32
N ARG A 404 -14.32 34.06 5.05
CA ARG A 404 -15.51 34.42 4.28
C ARG A 404 -15.42 33.94 2.82
N ALA A 405 -14.27 34.11 2.18
CA ALA A 405 -14.03 33.59 0.83
C ALA A 405 -14.19 32.07 0.79
N GLN A 406 -13.71 31.35 1.81
CA GLN A 406 -13.88 29.90 1.96
C GLN A 406 -15.36 29.52 2.12
N GLU A 407 -16.12 30.21 2.96
CA GLU A 407 -17.56 29.98 3.16
C GLU A 407 -18.37 30.20 1.87
N ILE A 408 -18.02 31.25 1.10
CA ILE A 408 -18.60 31.51 -0.22
C ILE A 408 -18.26 30.36 -1.17
N ALA A 409 -16.99 30.00 -1.30
CA ALA A 409 -16.57 28.89 -2.17
C ALA A 409 -17.29 27.58 -1.79
N GLN A 410 -17.43 27.24 -0.50
CA GLN A 410 -18.14 26.05 -0.05
C GLN A 410 -19.61 26.04 -0.49
N ARG A 411 -20.29 27.18 -0.41
CA ARG A 411 -21.70 27.32 -0.76
C ARG A 411 -21.98 27.03 -2.24
N TYR A 412 -21.08 27.41 -3.13
CA TYR A 412 -21.26 27.21 -4.57
C TYR A 412 -20.62 25.91 -5.09
N VAL A 413 -19.44 25.57 -4.58
CA VAL A 413 -18.66 24.43 -5.11
C VAL A 413 -19.23 23.08 -4.66
N ILE A 414 -19.67 22.94 -3.39
CA ILE A 414 -20.20 21.66 -2.90
C ILE A 414 -21.47 21.20 -3.64
N PRO A 415 -22.48 22.06 -3.87
CA PRO A 415 -23.65 21.67 -4.64
C PRO A 415 -23.34 21.28 -6.08
N TRP A 416 -22.30 21.87 -6.69
CA TRP A 416 -21.84 21.49 -8.03
C TRP A 416 -21.04 20.17 -8.01
N LEU A 417 -20.18 19.96 -7.03
CA LEU A 417 -19.38 18.74 -6.94
C LEU A 417 -20.21 17.46 -6.77
N ARG A 418 -21.35 17.52 -6.11
CA ARG A 418 -22.21 16.34 -5.86
C ARG A 418 -22.74 15.68 -7.15
N PRO A 419 -23.40 16.39 -8.08
CA PRO A 419 -23.82 15.82 -9.35
C PRO A 419 -22.64 15.42 -10.23
N GLU A 420 -21.52 16.16 -10.18
CA GLU A 420 -20.31 15.80 -10.90
C GLU A 420 -19.68 14.49 -10.39
N GLN A 421 -19.79 14.23 -9.09
CA GLN A 421 -19.35 12.95 -8.52
C GLN A 421 -20.19 11.79 -9.04
N VAL A 422 -21.51 11.94 -9.10
CA VAL A 422 -22.40 10.92 -9.66
C VAL A 422 -22.10 10.69 -11.14
N GLU A 423 -21.87 11.76 -11.89
CA GLU A 423 -21.53 11.65 -13.31
C GLU A 423 -20.16 10.99 -13.52
N ALA A 424 -19.16 11.34 -12.71
CA ALA A 424 -17.85 10.69 -12.74
C ALA A 424 -17.95 9.19 -12.46
N GLU A 425 -18.73 8.79 -11.46
CA GLU A 425 -19.01 7.38 -11.16
C GLU A 425 -19.72 6.68 -12.34
N HIS A 426 -20.68 7.35 -12.96
CA HIS A 426 -21.40 6.82 -14.11
C HIS A 426 -20.47 6.61 -15.32
N GLN A 427 -19.65 7.59 -15.66
CA GLN A 427 -18.70 7.50 -16.76
C GLN A 427 -17.65 6.40 -16.49
N TYR A 428 -17.12 6.31 -15.28
CA TYR A 428 -16.18 5.27 -14.91
C TYR A 428 -16.81 3.87 -15.01
N ARG A 429 -18.05 3.70 -14.50
CA ARG A 429 -18.79 2.42 -14.60
C ARG A 429 -19.15 2.04 -16.03
N ARG A 430 -19.30 3.01 -16.93
CA ARG A 430 -19.53 2.76 -18.36
C ARG A 430 -18.28 2.20 -19.04
N VAL A 431 -17.11 2.66 -18.68
CA VAL A 431 -15.84 2.30 -19.29
C VAL A 431 -15.26 1.02 -18.68
N SER A 432 -15.37 0.83 -17.37
CA SER A 432 -14.76 -0.29 -16.66
C SER A 432 -15.20 -1.70 -17.13
N PRO A 433 -16.48 -1.99 -17.49
CA PRO A 433 -16.87 -3.31 -17.97
C PRO A 433 -16.21 -3.70 -19.27
N ARG A 434 -15.95 -2.74 -20.17
CA ARG A 434 -15.22 -2.99 -21.42
C ARG A 434 -13.82 -3.53 -21.15
N PHE A 435 -13.14 -2.99 -20.15
CA PHE A 435 -11.80 -3.41 -19.81
C PHE A 435 -11.78 -4.79 -19.16
N VAL A 436 -12.78 -5.06 -18.30
CA VAL A 436 -13.01 -6.39 -17.72
C VAL A 436 -13.33 -7.41 -18.81
N GLU A 437 -14.22 -7.07 -19.72
CA GLU A 437 -14.61 -7.94 -20.85
C GLU A 437 -13.41 -8.29 -21.74
N ILE A 438 -12.57 -7.32 -22.04
CA ILE A 438 -11.37 -7.52 -22.86
C ILE A 438 -10.37 -8.40 -22.12
N GLY A 439 -10.13 -8.16 -20.83
CA GLY A 439 -9.30 -9.02 -19.99
C GLY A 439 -9.85 -10.45 -19.91
N ASN A 440 -11.14 -10.62 -19.71
CA ASN A 440 -11.79 -11.93 -19.64
C ASN A 440 -11.81 -12.65 -21.00
N ASN A 441 -12.09 -11.95 -22.09
CA ASN A 441 -12.04 -12.53 -23.45
C ASN A 441 -10.63 -12.95 -23.81
N PHE A 442 -9.64 -12.20 -23.33
CA PHE A 442 -8.24 -12.55 -23.49
C PHE A 442 -7.88 -13.81 -22.70
N LEU A 443 -8.23 -13.89 -21.40
CA LEU A 443 -8.02 -15.07 -20.56
C LEU A 443 -8.77 -16.30 -21.12
N LYS A 444 -9.99 -16.09 -21.66
CA LYS A 444 -10.76 -17.15 -22.32
C LYS A 444 -10.08 -17.66 -23.58
N LYS A 445 -9.56 -16.79 -24.45
CA LYS A 445 -8.78 -17.20 -25.63
C LYS A 445 -7.52 -17.97 -25.24
N LEU A 446 -6.85 -17.58 -24.16
CA LEU A 446 -5.70 -18.33 -23.62
C LEU A 446 -6.13 -19.73 -23.12
N ALA A 447 -7.24 -19.83 -22.42
CA ALA A 447 -7.78 -21.11 -21.96
C ALA A 447 -8.21 -22.01 -23.13
N GLU A 448 -8.85 -21.46 -24.17
CA GLU A 448 -9.22 -22.17 -25.40
C GLU A 448 -7.98 -22.55 -26.23
N GLY A 449 -6.89 -21.80 -26.13
CA GLY A 449 -5.60 -22.07 -26.78
C GLY A 449 -4.78 -23.22 -26.16
N GLY A 450 -5.35 -23.95 -25.20
CA GLY A 450 -4.70 -25.13 -24.62
C GLY A 450 -4.01 -24.90 -23.28
N VAL A 451 -4.37 -23.84 -22.54
CA VAL A 451 -3.87 -23.53 -21.20
C VAL A 451 -5.04 -23.46 -20.20
N PRO A 452 -5.70 -24.61 -19.89
CA PRO A 452 -6.87 -24.66 -19.00
C PRO A 452 -6.58 -24.16 -17.58
N GLU A 453 -5.32 -24.24 -17.15
CA GLU A 453 -4.87 -23.84 -15.82
C GLU A 453 -4.98 -22.33 -15.59
N LEU A 454 -4.85 -21.52 -16.63
CA LEU A 454 -5.09 -20.08 -16.56
C LEU A 454 -6.55 -19.73 -16.26
N ALA A 455 -7.48 -20.55 -16.76
CA ALA A 455 -8.90 -20.41 -16.44
C ALA A 455 -9.24 -20.89 -15.02
N ARG A 456 -8.37 -21.69 -14.39
CA ARG A 456 -8.54 -22.25 -13.05
C ARG A 456 -7.79 -21.47 -11.96
N MET A 457 -7.02 -20.44 -12.30
CA MET A 457 -6.45 -19.54 -11.28
C MET A 457 -7.55 -18.59 -10.76
N PRO A 458 -8.30 -18.99 -9.70
CA PRO A 458 -9.61 -18.37 -9.40
C PRO A 458 -9.53 -16.96 -8.82
N HIS A 459 -8.36 -16.47 -8.44
CA HIS A 459 -8.27 -15.21 -7.68
C HIS A 459 -7.12 -14.27 -8.10
N ALA A 460 -6.35 -14.59 -9.12
CA ALA A 460 -5.28 -13.71 -9.58
C ALA A 460 -5.81 -12.45 -10.28
N LEU A 461 -6.98 -12.54 -10.92
CA LEU A 461 -7.65 -11.43 -11.58
C LEU A 461 -9.14 -11.48 -11.24
N ASP A 462 -9.58 -10.76 -10.21
CA ASP A 462 -10.94 -10.24 -10.15
C ASP A 462 -10.91 -8.76 -10.58
N PRO A 463 -10.92 -8.49 -11.92
CA PRO A 463 -10.92 -7.14 -12.44
C PRO A 463 -12.14 -6.37 -11.94
N GLU A 464 -13.30 -7.06 -11.76
CA GLU A 464 -14.51 -6.44 -11.23
C GLU A 464 -14.33 -5.90 -9.83
N ALA A 465 -13.70 -6.63 -8.91
CA ALA A 465 -13.48 -6.14 -7.56
C ALA A 465 -12.54 -4.91 -7.56
N GLY A 466 -11.45 -4.94 -8.32
CA GLY A 466 -10.55 -3.81 -8.48
C GLY A 466 -11.23 -2.56 -9.06
N PHE A 467 -12.09 -2.73 -10.08
CA PHE A 467 -12.82 -1.64 -10.70
C PHE A 467 -13.97 -1.12 -9.82
N ARG A 468 -14.72 -1.99 -9.14
CA ARG A 468 -15.78 -1.58 -8.20
C ARG A 468 -15.24 -0.74 -7.05
N VAL A 469 -14.12 -1.14 -6.48
CA VAL A 469 -13.45 -0.39 -5.40
C VAL A 469 -13.07 1.01 -5.87
N ARG A 470 -12.55 1.14 -7.08
CA ARG A 470 -12.08 2.42 -7.64
C ARG A 470 -13.18 3.30 -8.20
N SER A 471 -14.40 2.81 -8.39
CA SER A 471 -15.53 3.59 -8.90
C SER A 471 -16.15 4.55 -7.89
N ALA A 472 -15.81 4.46 -6.61
CA ALA A 472 -16.36 5.35 -5.60
C ALA A 472 -15.52 6.64 -5.47
N PHE A 473 -16.12 7.76 -5.79
CA PHE A 473 -15.52 9.08 -5.68
C PHE A 473 -15.94 9.78 -4.38
N THR A 474 -15.09 10.63 -3.83
CA THR A 474 -15.33 11.32 -2.56
C THR A 474 -15.04 12.81 -2.62
N PHE A 475 -14.76 13.37 -3.80
CA PHE A 475 -14.36 14.76 -3.94
C PHE A 475 -15.49 15.76 -3.62
N ALA A 476 -16.75 15.34 -3.65
CA ALA A 476 -17.88 16.18 -3.27
C ALA A 476 -18.07 16.33 -1.74
N ASP A 477 -17.45 15.44 -0.95
CA ASP A 477 -17.63 15.44 0.51
C ASP A 477 -16.74 16.47 1.21
N PHE A 478 -15.76 17.04 0.52
CA PHE A 478 -14.77 17.94 1.09
C PHE A 478 -14.22 18.94 0.05
N ILE A 479 -14.08 20.21 0.44
CA ILE A 479 -13.38 21.21 -0.35
C ILE A 479 -11.89 21.20 -0.01
N GLN A 480 -11.05 21.10 -1.04
CA GLN A 480 -9.62 21.28 -0.88
C GLN A 480 -9.31 22.75 -0.63
N LEU A 481 -8.69 23.02 0.51
CA LEU A 481 -8.24 24.35 0.86
C LEU A 481 -6.95 24.66 0.07
N ALA A 482 -6.93 25.82 -0.59
CA ALA A 482 -5.68 26.33 -1.12
C ALA A 482 -4.74 26.68 0.05
N GLN A 483 -3.43 26.46 -0.10
CA GLN A 483 -2.47 26.65 0.99
C GLN A 483 -2.56 28.07 1.55
N PRO A 484 -2.62 28.24 2.88
CA PRO A 484 -2.58 29.56 3.48
C PRO A 484 -1.24 30.24 3.20
N VAL A 485 -1.31 31.52 3.03
CA VAL A 485 -0.22 32.47 2.79
C VAL A 485 1.00 32.21 3.70
N SER A 486 2.20 32.32 3.16
CA SER A 486 3.46 32.07 3.87
C SER A 486 3.60 32.85 5.19
N PRO A 487 4.33 32.32 6.21
CA PRO A 487 4.54 33.01 7.49
C PRO A 487 5.16 34.40 7.37
N LEU A 488 5.93 34.66 6.30
CA LEU A 488 6.52 35.96 6.01
C LEU A 488 5.46 37.02 5.65
N ARG A 489 4.36 36.65 5.02
CA ARG A 489 3.24 37.57 4.74
C ARG A 489 2.49 37.98 6.02
N TRP A 490 2.46 37.17 7.06
CA TRP A 490 1.85 37.52 8.34
C TRP A 490 2.56 38.73 9.02
N LEU A 491 3.88 38.82 8.90
CA LEU A 491 4.65 39.97 9.38
C LEU A 491 4.37 41.24 8.51
N ALA A 492 4.16 41.06 7.21
CA ALA A 492 3.80 42.12 6.32
C ALA A 492 2.39 42.72 6.60
N ASP A 493 1.43 41.88 7.05
CA ASP A 493 0.07 42.32 7.36
C ASP A 493 0.00 43.37 8.47
N ALA A 494 0.91 43.30 9.46
CA ALA A 494 1.01 44.29 10.53
C ALA A 494 1.44 45.65 9.98
N VAL A 495 2.34 45.69 9.00
CA VAL A 495 2.80 46.90 8.34
C VAL A 495 1.74 47.45 7.39
N LEU A 496 1.07 46.58 6.61
CA LEU A 496 0.01 46.95 5.69
C LEU A 496 -1.19 47.59 6.37
N SER A 497 -1.53 47.17 7.61
CA SER A 497 -2.60 47.79 8.37
C SER A 497 -2.27 49.19 8.90
N LEU A 498 -0.99 49.49 9.14
CA LEU A 498 -0.51 50.83 9.56
C LEU A 498 -0.43 51.81 8.39
N THR A 499 -0.23 51.35 7.16
CA THR A 499 -0.11 52.15 5.95
C THR A 499 -1.44 52.39 5.22
N GLY A 500 -2.55 51.78 5.67
CA GLY A 500 -3.85 51.89 5.01
C GLY A 500 -3.96 51.04 3.72
N ALA A 501 -2.98 50.19 3.43
CA ALA A 501 -2.92 49.37 2.21
C ALA A 501 -3.75 48.08 2.29
N LEU A 502 -4.97 48.14 2.84
CA LEU A 502 -5.88 47.00 3.00
C LEU A 502 -6.28 46.38 1.67
N PHE A 503 -6.25 47.15 0.58
CA PHE A 503 -6.58 46.66 -0.75
C PHE A 503 -5.71 45.45 -1.18
N ILE A 504 -4.49 45.34 -0.65
CA ILE A 504 -3.62 44.17 -0.91
C ILE A 504 -4.22 42.92 -0.28
N ILE A 505 -4.74 43.01 0.97
CA ILE A 505 -5.39 41.91 1.67
C ILE A 505 -6.70 41.51 0.95
N GLU A 506 -7.43 42.50 0.46
CA GLU A 506 -8.67 42.30 -0.30
C GLU A 506 -8.39 41.61 -1.64
N ASN A 507 -7.32 42.05 -2.35
CA ASN A 507 -6.90 41.43 -3.59
C ASN A 507 -6.43 39.96 -3.37
N ASP A 508 -5.67 39.74 -2.31
CA ASP A 508 -5.27 38.38 -1.93
C ASP A 508 -6.51 37.48 -1.65
N ALA A 509 -7.59 38.04 -1.10
CA ALA A 509 -8.83 37.29 -0.86
C ALA A 509 -9.59 36.98 -2.15
N ARG A 510 -9.56 37.89 -3.13
CA ARG A 510 -10.12 37.64 -4.47
C ARG A 510 -9.38 36.54 -5.19
N GLU A 511 -8.05 36.61 -5.21
CA GLU A 511 -7.20 35.55 -5.78
C GLU A 511 -7.39 34.21 -5.06
N PHE A 512 -7.55 34.25 -3.74
CA PHE A 512 -7.81 33.04 -2.94
C PHE A 512 -9.16 32.41 -3.28
N LEU A 513 -10.22 33.22 -3.43
CA LEU A 513 -11.53 32.73 -3.87
C LEU A 513 -11.42 32.05 -5.24
N GLU A 514 -10.80 32.70 -6.22
CA GLU A 514 -10.59 32.15 -7.56
C GLU A 514 -9.82 30.83 -7.49
N THR A 515 -8.75 30.78 -6.70
CA THR A 515 -7.94 29.58 -6.52
C THR A 515 -8.76 28.43 -5.92
N LEU A 516 -9.65 28.72 -4.95
CA LEU A 516 -10.54 27.70 -4.38
C LEU A 516 -11.48 27.09 -5.44
N PHE A 517 -12.06 27.92 -6.31
CA PHE A 517 -12.91 27.46 -7.41
C PHE A 517 -12.12 26.64 -8.43
N GLU A 518 -10.95 27.13 -8.83
CA GLU A 518 -10.07 26.47 -9.80
C GLU A 518 -9.60 25.11 -9.30
N VAL A 519 -9.03 25.05 -8.09
CA VAL A 519 -8.48 23.81 -7.51
C VAL A 519 -9.57 22.77 -7.34
N ASN A 520 -10.73 23.15 -6.79
CA ASN A 520 -11.78 22.16 -6.51
C ASN A 520 -12.53 21.72 -7.76
N SER A 521 -12.72 22.59 -8.75
CA SER A 521 -13.34 22.20 -10.02
C SER A 521 -12.43 21.33 -10.89
N THR A 522 -11.11 21.52 -10.83
CA THR A 522 -10.13 20.68 -11.56
C THR A 522 -10.01 19.28 -10.97
N ARG A 523 -10.28 19.08 -9.67
CA ARG A 523 -10.22 17.77 -8.99
C ARG A 523 -11.10 16.71 -9.66
N VAL A 524 -12.27 17.06 -10.13
CA VAL A 524 -13.21 16.14 -10.79
C VAL A 524 -12.52 15.44 -11.96
N GLN A 525 -11.94 16.24 -12.85
CA GLN A 525 -11.23 15.75 -14.02
C GLN A 525 -9.99 14.93 -13.62
N SER A 526 -9.17 15.45 -12.72
CA SER A 526 -7.92 14.79 -12.29
C SER A 526 -8.20 13.45 -11.63
N ASP A 527 -9.19 13.37 -10.75
CA ASP A 527 -9.51 12.15 -10.00
C ASP A 527 -10.00 11.03 -10.94
N ILE A 528 -10.88 11.35 -11.89
CA ILE A 528 -11.38 10.34 -12.84
C ILE A 528 -10.29 9.87 -13.80
N LEU A 529 -9.45 10.78 -14.30
CA LEU A 529 -8.36 10.43 -15.21
C LEU A 529 -7.32 9.54 -14.54
N ASN A 530 -6.92 9.88 -13.32
CA ASN A 530 -5.99 9.06 -12.54
C ASN A 530 -6.53 7.65 -12.30
N ARG A 531 -7.81 7.53 -11.96
CA ARG A 531 -8.44 6.21 -11.71
C ARG A 531 -8.53 5.34 -12.95
N ILE A 532 -8.84 5.93 -14.10
CA ILE A 532 -8.84 5.21 -15.39
C ILE A 532 -7.42 4.73 -15.69
N GLN A 533 -6.43 5.60 -15.56
CA GLN A 533 -5.03 5.27 -15.85
C GLN A 533 -4.47 4.20 -14.89
N GLU A 534 -4.73 4.31 -13.59
CA GLU A 534 -4.31 3.31 -12.62
C GLU A 534 -4.96 1.95 -12.85
N SER A 535 -6.24 1.94 -13.20
CA SER A 535 -6.95 0.70 -13.50
C SER A 535 -6.40 0.00 -14.73
N HIS A 536 -6.07 0.77 -15.77
CA HIS A 536 -5.41 0.26 -16.97
C HIS A 536 -4.04 -0.35 -16.65
N LEU A 537 -3.19 0.41 -15.97
CA LEU A 537 -1.84 -0.03 -15.64
C LEU A 537 -1.85 -1.29 -14.74
N TYR A 538 -2.72 -1.31 -13.74
CA TYR A 538 -2.88 -2.48 -12.88
C TYR A 538 -3.23 -3.73 -13.69
N LEU A 539 -4.22 -3.63 -14.58
CA LEU A 539 -4.64 -4.74 -15.42
C LEU A 539 -3.52 -5.20 -16.37
N GLU A 540 -2.82 -4.27 -16.99
CA GLU A 540 -1.71 -4.58 -17.90
C GLU A 540 -0.57 -5.32 -17.19
N VAL A 541 -0.14 -4.83 -16.04
CA VAL A 541 0.96 -5.43 -15.25
C VAL A 541 0.60 -6.83 -14.76
N GLU A 542 -0.60 -7.01 -14.23
CA GLU A 542 -1.04 -8.31 -13.70
C GLU A 542 -1.20 -9.35 -14.83
N ILE A 543 -1.79 -8.98 -15.96
CA ILE A 543 -1.92 -9.88 -17.12
C ILE A 543 -0.53 -10.27 -17.64
N ARG A 544 0.36 -9.31 -17.84
CA ARG A 544 1.71 -9.58 -18.37
C ARG A 544 2.50 -10.52 -17.46
N LYS A 545 2.47 -10.28 -16.14
CA LYS A 545 3.13 -11.11 -15.14
C LYS A 545 2.61 -12.56 -15.19
N LEU A 546 1.29 -12.73 -15.24
CA LEU A 546 0.65 -14.02 -15.33
C LEU A 546 1.07 -14.79 -16.59
N LEU A 547 1.08 -14.11 -17.75
CA LEU A 547 1.47 -14.70 -19.03
C LEU A 547 2.90 -15.23 -19.04
N HIS A 548 3.83 -14.42 -18.55
CA HIS A 548 5.24 -14.82 -18.46
C HIS A 548 5.46 -15.99 -17.50
N GLU A 549 4.76 -16.02 -16.37
CA GLU A 549 4.88 -17.10 -15.40
C GLU A 549 4.39 -18.43 -15.97
N VAL A 550 3.23 -18.44 -16.63
CA VAL A 550 2.68 -19.66 -17.25
C VAL A 550 3.58 -20.16 -18.37
N SER A 551 4.07 -19.28 -19.25
CA SER A 551 5.00 -19.67 -20.31
C SER A 551 6.27 -20.31 -19.75
N ARG A 552 6.83 -19.71 -18.70
CA ARG A 552 8.05 -20.21 -18.03
C ARG A 552 7.85 -21.60 -17.42
N VAL A 553 6.72 -21.82 -16.73
CA VAL A 553 6.41 -23.10 -16.10
C VAL A 553 6.23 -24.19 -17.16
N ALA A 554 5.46 -23.92 -18.22
CA ALA A 554 5.23 -24.87 -19.32
C ALA A 554 6.53 -25.24 -20.07
N GLU A 555 7.40 -24.28 -20.34
CA GLU A 555 8.71 -24.56 -20.96
C GLU A 555 9.62 -25.39 -20.07
N GLN A 556 9.59 -25.16 -18.77
CA GLN A 556 10.37 -25.94 -17.81
C GLN A 556 9.87 -27.38 -17.75
N ALA A 557 8.55 -27.57 -17.66
CA ALA A 557 7.92 -28.88 -17.65
C ALA A 557 8.26 -29.67 -18.92
N LEU A 558 8.20 -29.05 -20.10
CA LEU A 558 8.60 -29.70 -21.36
C LEU A 558 10.09 -30.09 -21.36
N ARG A 559 10.98 -29.24 -20.88
CA ARG A 559 12.42 -29.57 -20.78
C ARG A 559 12.64 -30.81 -19.91
N ASN A 560 11.95 -30.87 -18.77
CA ASN A 560 12.03 -32.01 -17.86
C ASN A 560 11.45 -33.27 -18.50
N ALA A 561 10.27 -33.20 -19.12
CA ALA A 561 9.63 -34.33 -19.81
C ALA A 561 10.50 -34.89 -20.94
N ARG A 562 11.11 -34.06 -21.78
CA ARG A 562 12.04 -34.48 -22.83
C ARG A 562 13.23 -35.27 -22.27
N ARG A 563 13.84 -34.76 -21.19
CA ARG A 563 14.96 -35.44 -20.55
C ARG A 563 14.57 -36.83 -20.05
N VAL A 564 13.46 -36.92 -19.33
CA VAL A 564 12.96 -38.19 -18.75
C VAL A 564 12.57 -39.19 -19.84
N GLN A 565 11.90 -38.74 -20.91
CA GLN A 565 11.54 -39.66 -22.02
C GLN A 565 12.76 -40.17 -22.79
N GLN A 566 13.83 -39.36 -22.90
CA GLN A 566 15.11 -39.81 -23.48
C GLN A 566 15.80 -40.91 -22.65
N GLU A 567 15.56 -40.94 -21.33
CA GLU A 567 16.09 -41.93 -20.43
C GLU A 567 15.30 -43.28 -20.44
N GLY A 568 14.11 -43.29 -21.08
CA GLY A 568 13.30 -44.50 -21.32
C GLY A 568 12.09 -44.70 -20.39
N ALA A 569 11.32 -45.75 -20.62
CA ALA A 569 10.03 -45.98 -19.94
C ALA A 569 10.13 -46.10 -18.41
N SER A 570 11.16 -46.78 -17.90
CA SER A 570 11.37 -46.91 -16.45
C SER A 570 11.67 -45.57 -15.77
N ALA A 571 12.29 -44.64 -16.48
CA ALA A 571 12.54 -43.28 -15.99
C ALA A 571 11.22 -42.46 -15.94
N VAL A 572 10.31 -42.68 -16.89
CA VAL A 572 8.98 -42.06 -16.87
C VAL A 572 8.15 -42.52 -15.68
N GLU A 573 8.11 -43.84 -15.40
CA GLU A 573 7.42 -44.38 -14.22
C GLU A 573 8.00 -43.80 -12.90
N ALA A 574 9.32 -43.82 -12.76
CA ALA A 574 9.99 -43.23 -11.61
C ALA A 574 9.73 -41.74 -11.43
N ALA A 575 9.66 -40.98 -12.53
CA ALA A 575 9.32 -39.56 -12.50
C ALA A 575 7.86 -39.32 -12.08
N GLN A 576 6.92 -40.15 -12.55
CA GLN A 576 5.51 -40.08 -12.13
C GLN A 576 5.33 -40.38 -10.65
N GLU A 577 5.99 -41.41 -10.13
CA GLU A 577 5.99 -41.73 -8.71
C GLU A 577 6.58 -40.58 -7.87
N ARG A 578 7.69 -40.00 -8.33
CA ARG A 578 8.32 -38.87 -7.67
C ARG A 578 7.37 -37.68 -7.63
N ILE A 579 6.72 -37.31 -8.75
CA ILE A 579 5.76 -36.21 -8.81
C ILE A 579 4.59 -36.43 -7.87
N ALA A 580 4.03 -37.65 -7.82
CA ALA A 580 2.95 -38.00 -6.90
C ALA A 580 3.39 -37.92 -5.43
N ALA A 581 4.65 -38.23 -5.12
CA ALA A 581 5.21 -38.09 -3.78
C ALA A 581 5.38 -36.61 -3.41
N LEU A 582 5.87 -35.77 -4.32
CA LEU A 582 6.00 -34.30 -4.11
C LEU A 582 4.64 -33.64 -3.89
N GLU A 583 3.63 -34.00 -4.67
CA GLU A 583 2.26 -33.48 -4.53
C GLU A 583 1.70 -33.79 -3.12
N ARG A 584 1.86 -35.02 -2.64
CA ARG A 584 1.45 -35.40 -1.28
C ARG A 584 2.19 -34.59 -0.21
N GLN A 585 3.51 -34.45 -0.34
CA GLN A 585 4.30 -33.68 0.64
C GLN A 585 3.90 -32.20 0.69
N VAL A 586 3.63 -31.56 -0.46
CA VAL A 586 3.15 -30.18 -0.48
C VAL A 586 1.77 -30.06 0.16
N ALA A 587 0.86 -31.00 -0.13
CA ALA A 587 -0.48 -31.02 0.47
C ALA A 587 -0.44 -31.25 2.00
N GLU A 588 0.48 -32.07 2.49
CA GLU A 588 0.69 -32.31 3.93
C GLU A 588 1.19 -31.02 4.62
N LEU A 589 2.05 -30.23 3.99
CA LEU A 589 2.53 -28.97 4.55
C LEU A 589 1.41 -27.93 4.70
N GLY A 590 0.44 -27.89 3.78
CA GLY A 590 -0.73 -27.02 3.88
C GLY A 590 -1.79 -27.51 4.89
N ASN A 591 -1.93 -28.83 5.08
CA ASN A 591 -2.94 -29.43 5.94
C ASN A 591 -2.46 -29.75 7.38
N ALA A 592 -1.21 -29.39 7.74
CA ALA A 592 -0.73 -29.64 9.10
C ALA A 592 -1.62 -28.86 10.10
N PRO A 593 -2.13 -29.52 11.17
CA PRO A 593 -3.10 -28.93 12.08
C PRO A 593 -2.52 -27.66 12.71
N SER A 594 -3.21 -26.54 12.47
CA SER A 594 -2.91 -25.28 13.14
C SER A 594 -3.11 -25.48 14.65
N LEU A 595 -2.08 -25.29 15.45
CA LEU A 595 -2.13 -25.37 16.92
C LEU A 595 -3.01 -24.28 17.57
N SER A 596 -3.88 -23.61 16.81
CA SER A 596 -4.78 -22.57 17.29
C SER A 596 -5.98 -23.06 18.13
N CYS A 597 -6.24 -24.38 18.21
CA CYS A 597 -7.37 -24.93 18.97
C CYS A 597 -7.14 -25.10 20.49
N ALA A 598 -5.96 -24.77 21.01
CA ALA A 598 -5.69 -24.96 22.44
C ALA A 598 -6.08 -23.78 23.36
N THR A 599 -6.55 -22.65 22.82
CA THR A 599 -6.88 -21.45 23.60
C THR A 599 -8.36 -21.12 23.69
N GLU A 600 -9.26 -21.85 23.01
CA GLU A 600 -10.73 -21.64 23.13
C GLU A 600 -11.42 -22.45 24.25
N SER A 601 -10.73 -23.36 24.93
CA SER A 601 -11.33 -24.15 26.03
C SER A 601 -11.07 -23.61 27.43
N LEU A 602 -10.57 -22.36 27.55
CA LEU A 602 -10.38 -21.66 28.84
C LEU A 602 -10.99 -20.22 28.77
N ARG A 603 -12.29 -20.15 28.43
CA ARG A 603 -13.17 -19.03 28.78
C ARG A 603 -14.37 -19.50 29.57
#